data_52d7f73822d372d1404e6921bf3090cd
#
_entry.id   52d7f73822d372d1404e6921bf3090cd
#
_cell.length_a   1.000
_cell.length_b   1.000
_cell.length_c   1.000
_cell.angle_alpha   90.00
_cell.angle_beta   90.00
_cell.angle_gamma   90.00
#
_symmetry.space_group_name_H-M   'P 1'
#
loop_
_entity.id
_entity.type
_entity.pdbx_description
1 polymer ?
#
loop_
_entity_poly.entity_id
_entity_poly.type
_entity_poly.pdbx_seq_one_letter_code
_entity_poly.pdbx_strand_id
1 'polypeptide(L)'
;MHILIAPDSFKESLSATKVAEAIKKGFSKVYPQAGYDLIPLGDGGEGTVESLMQALSLDVTQTWVTGPFGDKIKVSYAVKDDLAVFEMAEIVGLASIPHERRSPLFIKTQGVGELIVELVQNGVKRIFIGVGGSASHDGGIGMAAGLGVKFYNRAGKEVEAIGAHIGEIVSFSTEDMLVDLSQVRIDLVTDVDNPLCGPAGATFVFAGQKGLASAEFELVDKEMESFYKLVNPMLLDLAGAGAGGGMAAGLVQFAGARIQKGIDFVLDQLDFDHRVAKADLVVVGEGRMDAQSLSGKTPIGVARRTPTGIPIIAICGSLKDDLPEFPFENICAAFPIIASVESLEDTLQKAEKNLVRTAEQVARILQLGGQQRWN
;
A
#
# COMPACT_ATOMS: atom_id res chain seq x y z
N MET A 1 20.44 25.92 0.63
CA MET A 1 19.84 24.86 1.46
C MET A 1 18.71 24.23 0.68
N HIS A 2 18.75 22.93 0.53
CA HIS A 2 17.72 22.15 -0.12
C HIS A 2 17.16 21.12 0.89
N ILE A 3 15.85 21.12 1.13
CA ILE A 3 15.19 20.29 2.14
C ILE A 3 14.28 19.31 1.41
N LEU A 4 14.57 18.01 1.57
CA LEU A 4 13.72 16.95 1.05
C LEU A 4 12.77 16.51 2.18
N ILE A 5 11.46 16.46 1.90
CA ILE A 5 10.41 16.14 2.86
C ILE A 5 9.69 14.90 2.37
N ALA A 6 9.93 13.77 3.04
CA ALA A 6 9.49 12.44 2.62
C ALA A 6 8.70 11.73 3.76
N PRO A 7 7.52 12.22 4.13
CA PRO A 7 6.71 11.62 5.18
C PRO A 7 5.74 10.57 4.65
N ASP A 8 5.30 9.69 5.55
CA ASP A 8 4.09 8.90 5.41
C ASP A 8 2.84 9.68 5.88
N SER A 9 1.68 9.12 5.67
CA SER A 9 0.41 9.62 6.18
C SER A 9 0.35 9.54 7.72
N PHE A 10 -0.41 10.46 8.32
CA PHE A 10 -0.83 10.33 9.72
C PHE A 10 -2.21 9.69 9.71
N LYS A 11 -2.25 8.36 9.84
CA LYS A 11 -3.49 7.55 9.75
C LYS A 11 -4.61 8.19 10.55
N GLU A 12 -5.82 8.18 9.99
CA GLU A 12 -7.04 8.78 10.53
C GLU A 12 -7.00 10.32 10.66
N SER A 13 -5.94 11.01 10.17
CA SER A 13 -5.79 12.46 10.36
C SER A 13 -5.35 13.19 9.09
N LEU A 14 -4.17 12.92 8.54
CA LEU A 14 -3.60 13.66 7.40
C LEU A 14 -3.04 12.70 6.34
N SER A 15 -3.35 12.94 5.06
CA SER A 15 -2.65 12.26 3.97
C SER A 15 -1.16 12.65 3.93
N ALA A 16 -0.31 11.79 3.35
CA ALA A 16 1.12 12.04 3.23
C ALA A 16 1.43 13.39 2.56
N THR A 17 0.64 13.78 1.57
CA THR A 17 0.73 15.09 0.91
C THR A 17 0.49 16.25 1.87
N LYS A 18 -0.59 16.18 2.66
CA LYS A 18 -0.88 17.22 3.66
C LYS A 18 0.19 17.29 4.74
N VAL A 19 0.76 16.13 5.14
CA VAL A 19 1.89 16.08 6.07
C VAL A 19 3.11 16.79 5.47
N ALA A 20 3.47 16.49 4.23
CA ALA A 20 4.60 17.12 3.54
C ALA A 20 4.40 18.65 3.40
N GLU A 21 3.21 19.09 3.01
CA GLU A 21 2.86 20.51 2.89
C GLU A 21 2.90 21.24 4.25
N ALA A 22 2.40 20.62 5.30
CA ALA A 22 2.42 21.18 6.65
C ALA A 22 3.86 21.35 7.18
N ILE A 23 4.74 20.35 6.96
CA ILE A 23 6.15 20.42 7.29
C ILE A 23 6.81 21.58 6.51
N LYS A 24 6.62 21.63 5.18
CA LYS A 24 7.13 22.73 4.35
C LYS A 24 6.65 24.09 4.85
N LYS A 25 5.36 24.22 5.19
CA LYS A 25 4.77 25.46 5.71
C LYS A 25 5.43 25.91 7.01
N GLY A 26 5.81 24.98 7.88
CA GLY A 26 6.55 25.28 9.12
C GLY A 26 7.97 25.75 8.83
N PHE A 27 8.72 24.98 8.03
CA PHE A 27 10.11 25.29 7.68
C PHE A 27 10.25 26.59 6.90
N SER A 28 9.34 26.87 5.96
CA SER A 28 9.40 28.08 5.11
C SER A 28 9.27 29.40 5.88
N LYS A 29 8.73 29.38 7.09
CA LYS A 29 8.72 30.57 7.96
C LYS A 29 10.12 30.96 8.46
N VAL A 30 11.04 30.00 8.52
CA VAL A 30 12.41 30.19 8.99
C VAL A 30 13.41 30.23 7.83
N TYR A 31 13.18 29.36 6.84
CA TYR A 31 14.01 29.24 5.63
C TYR A 31 13.21 29.55 4.34
N PRO A 32 12.75 30.80 4.16
CA PRO A 32 11.89 31.16 3.02
C PRO A 32 12.60 31.06 1.65
N GLN A 33 13.93 31.04 1.63
CA GLN A 33 14.74 30.91 0.42
C GLN A 33 15.27 29.49 0.17
N ALA A 34 14.92 28.52 1.01
CA ALA A 34 15.31 27.13 0.80
C ALA A 34 14.54 26.51 -0.37
N GLY A 35 15.21 25.63 -1.12
CA GLY A 35 14.54 24.71 -2.05
C GLY A 35 13.82 23.62 -1.24
N TYR A 36 12.60 23.28 -1.62
CA TYR A 36 11.81 22.23 -1.00
C TYR A 36 11.43 21.18 -2.02
N ASP A 37 11.81 19.93 -1.75
CA ASP A 37 11.40 18.77 -2.55
C ASP A 37 10.44 17.90 -1.71
N LEU A 38 9.19 17.78 -2.15
CA LEU A 38 8.15 17.05 -1.44
C LEU A 38 7.98 15.67 -2.09
N ILE A 39 8.16 14.63 -1.29
CA ILE A 39 8.00 13.23 -1.69
C ILE A 39 7.03 12.58 -0.70
N PRO A 40 5.71 12.81 -0.81
CA PRO A 40 4.77 12.08 0.02
C PRO A 40 4.90 10.59 -0.29
N LEU A 41 4.97 9.76 0.74
CA LEU A 41 5.24 8.34 0.64
C LEU A 41 4.12 7.50 1.26
N GLY A 42 4.16 6.19 1.00
CA GLY A 42 3.41 5.16 1.67
C GLY A 42 4.29 3.91 1.77
N ASP A 43 4.04 3.09 2.76
CA ASP A 43 4.84 1.89 3.08
C ASP A 43 4.41 0.62 2.31
N GLY A 44 3.51 0.74 1.35
CA GLY A 44 2.87 -0.38 0.64
C GLY A 44 1.45 -0.65 1.14
N GLY A 45 1.05 -0.01 2.25
CA GLY A 45 -0.30 -0.03 2.79
C GLY A 45 -1.23 1.03 2.19
N GLU A 46 -2.24 1.40 2.96
CA GLU A 46 -3.24 2.40 2.58
C GLU A 46 -2.60 3.77 2.24
N GLY A 47 -2.98 4.35 1.12
CA GLY A 47 -2.48 5.65 0.64
C GLY A 47 -1.20 5.58 -0.21
N THR A 48 -0.57 4.41 -0.36
CA THR A 48 0.63 4.25 -1.18
C THR A 48 0.37 4.55 -2.65
N VAL A 49 -0.75 4.06 -3.18
CA VAL A 49 -1.15 4.31 -4.57
C VAL A 49 -1.46 5.79 -4.79
N GLU A 50 -2.17 6.44 -3.84
CA GLU A 50 -2.43 7.88 -3.90
C GLU A 50 -1.11 8.68 -3.94
N SER A 51 -0.14 8.30 -3.11
CA SER A 51 1.19 8.93 -3.09
C SER A 51 1.92 8.76 -4.43
N LEU A 52 1.90 7.55 -5.03
CA LEU A 52 2.47 7.29 -6.35
C LEU A 52 1.76 8.10 -7.44
N MET A 53 0.42 8.15 -7.43
CA MET A 53 -0.37 8.91 -8.39
C MET A 53 0.03 10.38 -8.41
N GLN A 54 0.15 11.00 -7.23
CA GLN A 54 0.53 12.41 -7.11
C GLN A 54 1.98 12.66 -7.50
N ALA A 55 2.90 11.84 -7.00
CA ALA A 55 4.32 12.03 -7.23
C ALA A 55 4.73 11.79 -8.69
N LEU A 56 4.05 10.89 -9.39
CA LEU A 56 4.25 10.63 -10.83
C LEU A 56 3.37 11.53 -11.72
N SER A 57 2.54 12.39 -11.12
CA SER A 57 1.61 13.29 -11.84
C SER A 57 0.74 12.53 -12.83
N LEU A 58 0.08 11.47 -12.37
CA LEU A 58 -0.83 10.65 -13.18
C LEU A 58 -2.19 11.32 -13.31
N ASP A 59 -2.85 11.12 -14.44
CA ASP A 59 -4.21 11.59 -14.68
C ASP A 59 -5.23 10.59 -14.16
N VAL A 60 -6.14 11.04 -13.30
CA VAL A 60 -7.22 10.19 -12.78
C VAL A 60 -8.33 10.06 -13.81
N THR A 61 -8.73 8.83 -14.11
CA THR A 61 -9.83 8.51 -15.00
C THR A 61 -10.75 7.45 -14.38
N GLN A 62 -11.85 7.14 -15.03
CA GLN A 62 -12.86 6.22 -14.50
C GLN A 62 -13.38 5.28 -15.58
N THR A 63 -13.70 4.05 -15.16
CA THR A 63 -14.35 3.05 -16.01
C THR A 63 -15.41 2.26 -15.27
N TRP A 64 -16.14 1.39 -15.99
CA TRP A 64 -17.17 0.52 -15.44
C TRP A 64 -16.69 -0.93 -15.40
N VAL A 65 -16.66 -1.51 -14.20
CA VAL A 65 -16.30 -2.92 -13.98
C VAL A 65 -17.36 -3.64 -13.17
N THR A 66 -17.28 -4.96 -13.10
CA THR A 66 -18.12 -5.76 -12.21
C THR A 66 -17.74 -5.52 -10.76
N GLY A 67 -18.70 -5.07 -9.97
CA GLY A 67 -18.58 -4.79 -8.54
C GLY A 67 -18.65 -6.04 -7.66
N PRO A 68 -18.50 -5.85 -6.34
CA PRO A 68 -18.42 -6.94 -5.36
C PRO A 68 -19.66 -7.84 -5.31
N PHE A 69 -20.80 -7.34 -5.76
CA PHE A 69 -22.07 -8.07 -5.76
C PHE A 69 -22.54 -8.46 -7.16
N GLY A 70 -21.72 -8.25 -8.20
CA GLY A 70 -22.01 -8.60 -9.58
C GLY A 70 -22.72 -7.53 -10.39
N ASP A 71 -23.05 -6.39 -9.81
CA ASP A 71 -23.54 -5.18 -10.48
C ASP A 71 -22.38 -4.41 -11.13
N LYS A 72 -22.66 -3.56 -12.11
CA LYS A 72 -21.64 -2.68 -12.67
C LYS A 72 -21.46 -1.46 -11.78
N ILE A 73 -20.22 -1.21 -11.41
CA ILE A 73 -19.80 -0.04 -10.62
C ILE A 73 -18.80 0.79 -11.40
N LYS A 74 -18.77 2.08 -11.07
CA LYS A 74 -17.78 3.01 -11.62
C LYS A 74 -16.61 3.12 -10.67
N VAL A 75 -15.39 2.89 -11.18
CA VAL A 75 -14.14 2.87 -10.39
C VAL A 75 -13.13 3.85 -10.97
N SER A 76 -12.27 4.36 -10.10
CA SER A 76 -11.20 5.29 -10.48
C SER A 76 -9.87 4.56 -10.59
N TYR A 77 -9.06 4.97 -11.55
CA TYR A 77 -7.66 4.59 -11.68
C TYR A 77 -6.86 5.76 -12.24
N ALA A 78 -5.55 5.73 -12.10
CA ALA A 78 -4.70 6.78 -12.65
C ALA A 78 -3.83 6.22 -13.78
N VAL A 79 -3.62 7.03 -14.82
CA VAL A 79 -2.88 6.61 -16.02
C VAL A 79 -2.05 7.75 -16.56
N LYS A 80 -0.87 7.42 -17.12
CA LYS A 80 -0.05 8.33 -17.90
C LYS A 80 0.84 7.50 -18.82
N ASP A 81 0.83 7.84 -20.11
CA ASP A 81 1.56 7.11 -21.13
C ASP A 81 1.23 5.60 -21.09
N ASP A 82 2.21 4.74 -20.80
CA ASP A 82 2.07 3.28 -20.72
C ASP A 82 1.94 2.76 -19.29
N LEU A 83 1.82 3.64 -18.28
CA LEU A 83 1.70 3.31 -16.86
C LEU A 83 0.29 3.54 -16.35
N ALA A 84 -0.27 2.55 -15.65
CA ALA A 84 -1.49 2.69 -14.86
C ALA A 84 -1.27 2.29 -13.40
N VAL A 85 -2.03 2.90 -12.51
CA VAL A 85 -1.98 2.64 -11.06
C VAL A 85 -3.40 2.60 -10.52
N PHE A 86 -3.75 1.60 -9.74
CA PHE A 86 -5.05 1.50 -9.08
C PHE A 86 -5.01 0.72 -7.77
N GLU A 87 -6.00 0.98 -6.91
CA GLU A 87 -6.24 0.21 -5.69
C GLU A 87 -7.31 -0.86 -5.95
N MET A 88 -7.05 -2.09 -5.54
CA MET A 88 -8.08 -3.14 -5.50
C MET A 88 -9.29 -2.70 -4.66
N ALA A 89 -9.06 -1.89 -3.64
CA ALA A 89 -10.10 -1.36 -2.75
C ALA A 89 -11.12 -0.44 -3.45
N GLU A 90 -10.79 0.16 -4.60
CA GLU A 90 -11.75 0.90 -5.44
C GLU A 90 -12.86 -0.02 -5.98
N ILE A 91 -12.56 -1.32 -6.14
CA ILE A 91 -13.49 -2.31 -6.70
C ILE A 91 -14.13 -3.14 -5.59
N VAL A 92 -13.32 -3.66 -4.65
CA VAL A 92 -13.75 -4.59 -3.60
C VAL A 92 -13.25 -4.16 -2.22
N GLY A 93 -13.34 -2.86 -1.92
CA GLY A 93 -12.87 -2.29 -0.66
C GLY A 93 -13.76 -2.61 0.53
N LEU A 94 -13.16 -2.99 1.65
CA LEU A 94 -13.87 -3.33 2.89
C LEU A 94 -14.65 -2.13 3.46
N ALA A 95 -14.10 -0.93 3.31
CA ALA A 95 -14.73 0.31 3.78
C ALA A 95 -16.02 0.66 3.00
N SER A 96 -16.12 0.26 1.73
CA SER A 96 -17.29 0.50 0.89
C SER A 96 -18.41 -0.52 1.07
N ILE A 97 -18.15 -1.64 1.79
CA ILE A 97 -19.13 -2.71 1.99
C ILE A 97 -19.77 -2.57 3.37
N PRO A 98 -21.11 -2.37 3.45
CA PRO A 98 -21.84 -2.35 4.70
C PRO A 98 -21.57 -3.59 5.55
N HIS A 99 -21.44 -3.41 6.87
CA HIS A 99 -21.02 -4.48 7.79
C HIS A 99 -21.92 -5.74 7.67
N GLU A 100 -23.22 -5.55 7.52
CA GLU A 100 -24.22 -6.62 7.37
C GLU A 100 -24.13 -7.39 6.04
N ARG A 101 -23.39 -6.87 5.06
CA ARG A 101 -23.16 -7.51 3.75
C ARG A 101 -21.76 -8.08 3.61
N ARG A 102 -20.94 -8.01 4.66
CA ARG A 102 -19.58 -8.56 4.65
C ARG A 102 -19.62 -10.08 4.67
N SER A 103 -19.29 -10.69 3.56
CA SER A 103 -19.20 -12.14 3.39
C SER A 103 -18.06 -12.43 2.41
N PRO A 104 -16.81 -12.52 2.88
CA PRO A 104 -15.62 -12.45 2.03
C PRO A 104 -15.54 -13.54 0.97
N LEU A 105 -16.15 -14.69 1.20
CA LEU A 105 -16.19 -15.82 0.26
C LEU A 105 -17.15 -15.59 -0.92
N PHE A 106 -18.10 -14.64 -0.80
CA PHE A 106 -19.10 -14.32 -1.83
C PHE A 106 -18.83 -12.99 -2.53
N ILE A 107 -17.80 -12.25 -2.12
CA ILE A 107 -17.39 -11.01 -2.79
C ILE A 107 -16.71 -11.36 -4.11
N LYS A 108 -17.21 -10.80 -5.21
CA LYS A 108 -16.68 -11.00 -6.57
C LYS A 108 -15.51 -10.07 -6.83
N THR A 109 -14.39 -10.63 -7.22
CA THR A 109 -13.17 -9.85 -7.59
C THR A 109 -12.97 -9.75 -9.10
N GLN A 110 -13.94 -10.23 -9.90
CA GLN A 110 -13.88 -10.24 -11.36
C GLN A 110 -13.54 -8.87 -11.96
N GLY A 111 -14.06 -7.79 -11.39
CA GLY A 111 -13.80 -6.43 -11.85
C GLY A 111 -12.32 -6.02 -11.83
N VAL A 112 -11.50 -6.65 -10.98
CA VAL A 112 -10.04 -6.41 -10.97
C VAL A 112 -9.41 -6.93 -12.27
N GLY A 113 -9.80 -8.14 -12.71
CA GLY A 113 -9.36 -8.70 -13.98
C GLY A 113 -9.89 -7.92 -15.19
N GLU A 114 -11.16 -7.49 -15.14
CA GLU A 114 -11.78 -6.66 -16.19
C GLU A 114 -11.01 -5.35 -16.37
N LEU A 115 -10.61 -4.69 -15.27
CA LEU A 115 -9.81 -3.46 -15.34
C LEU A 115 -8.43 -3.72 -15.95
N ILE A 116 -7.75 -4.80 -15.58
CA ILE A 116 -6.47 -5.17 -16.18
C ILE A 116 -6.63 -5.38 -17.70
N VAL A 117 -7.67 -6.08 -18.14
CA VAL A 117 -7.97 -6.28 -19.57
C VAL A 117 -8.14 -4.96 -20.29
N GLU A 118 -8.95 -4.05 -19.75
CA GLU A 118 -9.18 -2.73 -20.33
C GLU A 118 -7.89 -1.90 -20.45
N LEU A 119 -7.08 -1.88 -19.39
CA LEU A 119 -5.80 -1.16 -19.37
C LEU A 119 -4.86 -1.67 -20.47
N VAL A 120 -4.72 -3.00 -20.60
CA VAL A 120 -3.86 -3.61 -21.61
C VAL A 120 -4.37 -3.35 -23.03
N GLN A 121 -5.68 -3.44 -23.26
CA GLN A 121 -6.31 -3.10 -24.54
C GLN A 121 -6.10 -1.63 -24.93
N ASN A 122 -5.99 -0.74 -23.95
CA ASN A 122 -5.68 0.68 -24.13
C ASN A 122 -4.17 0.97 -24.23
N GLY A 123 -3.31 -0.07 -24.32
CA GLY A 123 -1.88 0.07 -24.57
C GLY A 123 -1.01 0.25 -23.33
N VAL A 124 -1.55 0.09 -22.13
CA VAL A 124 -0.79 0.09 -20.87
C VAL A 124 0.14 -1.11 -20.84
N LYS A 125 1.40 -0.88 -20.46
CA LYS A 125 2.44 -1.92 -20.34
C LYS A 125 2.98 -2.09 -18.93
N ARG A 126 2.70 -1.14 -18.05
CA ARG A 126 3.11 -1.17 -16.64
C ARG A 126 1.89 -0.90 -15.77
N ILE A 127 1.61 -1.80 -14.85
CA ILE A 127 0.46 -1.68 -13.94
C ILE A 127 0.95 -1.83 -12.51
N PHE A 128 0.66 -0.87 -11.65
CA PHE A 128 0.88 -0.95 -10.21
C PHE A 128 -0.45 -1.14 -9.52
N ILE A 129 -0.55 -2.17 -8.69
CA ILE A 129 -1.79 -2.54 -8.00
C ILE A 129 -1.56 -2.53 -6.50
N GLY A 130 -2.30 -1.67 -5.77
CA GLY A 130 -2.43 -1.77 -4.33
C GLY A 130 -3.46 -2.85 -3.97
N VAL A 131 -3.09 -3.80 -3.10
CA VAL A 131 -3.97 -4.92 -2.70
C VAL A 131 -4.49 -4.80 -1.27
N GLY A 132 -4.19 -3.68 -0.59
CA GLY A 132 -4.67 -3.38 0.75
C GLY A 132 -6.18 -3.13 0.83
N GLY A 133 -6.74 -3.16 2.04
CA GLY A 133 -8.12 -2.75 2.30
C GLY A 133 -9.23 -3.60 1.66
N SER A 134 -8.94 -4.81 1.17
CA SER A 134 -9.91 -5.65 0.44
C SER A 134 -10.94 -6.33 1.32
N ALA A 135 -12.15 -6.54 0.77
CA ALA A 135 -13.24 -7.27 1.42
C ALA A 135 -13.33 -8.75 1.04
N SER A 136 -12.59 -9.19 0.03
CA SER A 136 -12.67 -10.54 -0.55
C SER A 136 -11.71 -11.54 0.10
N HIS A 137 -12.03 -12.83 -0.06
CA HIS A 137 -11.17 -13.95 0.32
C HIS A 137 -11.41 -15.11 -0.65
N ASP A 138 -10.87 -15.01 -1.86
CA ASP A 138 -11.12 -15.91 -2.96
C ASP A 138 -9.86 -16.44 -3.65
N GLY A 139 -8.68 -16.16 -3.10
CA GLY A 139 -7.42 -16.58 -3.72
C GLY A 139 -7.17 -15.96 -5.10
N GLY A 140 -7.90 -14.90 -5.47
CA GLY A 140 -7.77 -14.21 -6.75
C GLY A 140 -8.41 -14.96 -7.95
N ILE A 141 -9.21 -16.01 -7.70
CA ILE A 141 -9.87 -16.74 -8.81
C ILE A 141 -10.90 -15.89 -9.55
N GLY A 142 -11.61 -14.99 -8.83
CA GLY A 142 -12.53 -14.05 -9.47
C GLY A 142 -11.82 -13.11 -10.42
N MET A 143 -10.69 -12.55 -10.01
CA MET A 143 -9.83 -11.72 -10.86
C MET A 143 -9.37 -12.52 -12.09
N ALA A 144 -8.91 -13.76 -11.91
CA ALA A 144 -8.50 -14.63 -13.00
C ALA A 144 -9.65 -14.88 -13.99
N ALA A 145 -10.88 -15.08 -13.51
CA ALA A 145 -12.06 -15.19 -14.37
C ALA A 145 -12.31 -13.89 -15.16
N GLY A 146 -12.06 -12.73 -14.57
CA GLY A 146 -12.09 -11.43 -15.26
C GLY A 146 -11.05 -11.31 -16.38
N LEU A 147 -9.93 -12.02 -16.29
CA LEU A 147 -8.94 -12.16 -17.36
C LEU A 147 -9.33 -13.17 -18.45
N GLY A 148 -10.38 -13.99 -18.22
CA GLY A 148 -10.83 -15.04 -19.12
C GLY A 148 -10.45 -16.46 -18.71
N VAL A 149 -9.85 -16.68 -17.53
CA VAL A 149 -9.57 -18.02 -17.00
C VAL A 149 -10.87 -18.70 -16.62
N LYS A 150 -11.02 -19.98 -16.97
CA LYS A 150 -12.17 -20.80 -16.62
C LYS A 150 -11.77 -21.90 -15.64
N PHE A 151 -12.60 -22.14 -14.64
CA PHE A 151 -12.38 -23.14 -13.60
C PHE A 151 -13.41 -24.25 -13.69
N TYR A 152 -13.01 -25.51 -13.45
CA TYR A 152 -13.87 -26.67 -13.63
C TYR A 152 -13.83 -27.60 -12.42
N ASN A 153 -15.01 -28.19 -12.10
CA ASN A 153 -15.13 -29.22 -11.08
C ASN A 153 -14.88 -30.62 -11.66
N ARG A 154 -14.95 -31.65 -10.82
CA ARG A 154 -14.73 -33.07 -11.21
C ARG A 154 -15.66 -33.57 -12.29
N ALA A 155 -16.85 -32.97 -12.45
CA ALA A 155 -17.79 -33.31 -13.50
C ALA A 155 -17.51 -32.58 -14.83
N GLY A 156 -16.44 -31.78 -14.90
CA GLY A 156 -16.12 -30.95 -16.07
C GLY A 156 -17.05 -29.77 -16.25
N LYS A 157 -17.85 -29.42 -15.23
CA LYS A 157 -18.73 -28.26 -15.25
C LYS A 157 -17.95 -27.05 -14.77
N GLU A 158 -18.16 -25.93 -15.45
CA GLU A 158 -17.59 -24.63 -15.03
C GLU A 158 -18.10 -24.21 -13.65
N VAL A 159 -17.17 -23.74 -12.81
CA VAL A 159 -17.42 -23.29 -11.44
C VAL A 159 -17.44 -21.78 -11.42
N GLU A 160 -18.38 -21.18 -10.71
CA GLU A 160 -18.36 -19.74 -10.45
C GLU A 160 -17.12 -19.37 -9.62
N ALA A 161 -16.33 -18.42 -10.11
CA ALA A 161 -15.05 -18.04 -9.51
C ALA A 161 -15.23 -17.10 -8.30
N ILE A 162 -15.70 -17.66 -7.19
CA ILE A 162 -15.83 -16.99 -5.88
C ILE A 162 -15.19 -17.87 -4.80
N GLY A 163 -14.80 -17.26 -3.68
CA GLY A 163 -14.11 -17.96 -2.58
C GLY A 163 -14.87 -19.18 -2.05
N ALA A 164 -16.22 -19.11 -1.98
CA ALA A 164 -17.06 -20.20 -1.52
C ALA A 164 -16.96 -21.48 -2.37
N HIS A 165 -16.48 -21.40 -3.59
CA HIS A 165 -16.39 -22.53 -4.52
C HIS A 165 -14.94 -22.96 -4.81
N ILE A 166 -13.94 -22.35 -4.18
CA ILE A 166 -12.53 -22.66 -4.46
C ILE A 166 -12.18 -24.12 -4.22
N GLY A 167 -12.79 -24.75 -3.21
CA GLY A 167 -12.61 -26.17 -2.89
C GLY A 167 -13.20 -27.14 -3.90
N GLU A 168 -14.08 -26.68 -4.80
CA GLU A 168 -14.68 -27.51 -5.85
C GLU A 168 -13.80 -27.62 -7.10
N ILE A 169 -12.83 -26.71 -7.27
CA ILE A 169 -12.03 -26.59 -8.48
C ILE A 169 -10.99 -27.71 -8.53
N VAL A 170 -10.94 -28.43 -9.66
CA VAL A 170 -9.96 -29.50 -9.90
C VAL A 170 -9.15 -29.28 -11.18
N SER A 171 -9.53 -28.33 -12.02
CA SER A 171 -8.76 -27.91 -13.21
C SER A 171 -9.15 -26.51 -13.64
N PHE A 172 -8.32 -25.90 -14.47
CA PHE A 172 -8.57 -24.58 -15.07
C PHE A 172 -8.06 -24.56 -16.53
N SER A 173 -8.57 -23.62 -17.32
CA SER A 173 -8.08 -23.31 -18.67
C SER A 173 -7.77 -21.82 -18.80
N THR A 174 -6.67 -21.52 -19.48
CA THR A 174 -6.25 -20.17 -19.86
C THR A 174 -6.41 -19.90 -21.35
N GLU A 175 -7.05 -20.82 -22.10
CA GLU A 175 -7.21 -20.71 -23.58
C GLU A 175 -8.06 -19.53 -24.00
N ASP A 176 -9.00 -19.09 -23.14
CA ASP A 176 -9.91 -17.99 -23.39
C ASP A 176 -9.43 -16.66 -22.74
N MET A 177 -8.14 -16.54 -22.40
CA MET A 177 -7.62 -15.27 -21.88
C MET A 177 -7.85 -14.13 -22.87
N LEU A 178 -8.38 -13.01 -22.36
CA LEU A 178 -8.84 -11.87 -23.16
C LEU A 178 -7.72 -10.98 -23.68
N VAL A 179 -6.53 -11.06 -23.05
CA VAL A 179 -5.35 -10.27 -23.41
C VAL A 179 -4.07 -11.09 -23.22
N ASP A 180 -3.04 -10.77 -23.98
CA ASP A 180 -1.68 -11.29 -23.77
C ASP A 180 -0.94 -10.40 -22.76
N LEU A 181 -0.60 -10.97 -21.61
CA LEU A 181 0.11 -10.30 -20.53
C LEU A 181 1.64 -10.47 -20.58
N SER A 182 2.16 -11.21 -21.58
CA SER A 182 3.60 -11.51 -21.68
C SER A 182 4.50 -10.27 -21.82
N GLN A 183 3.96 -9.16 -22.32
CA GLN A 183 4.65 -7.88 -22.47
C GLN A 183 4.19 -6.81 -21.48
N VAL A 184 3.39 -7.20 -20.49
CA VAL A 184 2.86 -6.30 -19.45
C VAL A 184 3.57 -6.59 -18.14
N ARG A 185 4.16 -5.56 -17.54
CA ARG A 185 4.71 -5.65 -16.19
C ARG A 185 3.66 -5.26 -15.17
N ILE A 186 3.32 -6.18 -14.29
CA ILE A 186 2.39 -5.95 -13.18
C ILE A 186 3.16 -6.07 -11.86
N ASP A 187 3.19 -5.00 -11.09
CA ASP A 187 3.82 -4.95 -9.77
C ASP A 187 2.74 -4.74 -8.70
N LEU A 188 2.71 -5.61 -7.70
CA LEU A 188 1.83 -5.53 -6.54
C LEU A 188 2.56 -4.84 -5.41
N VAL A 189 1.98 -3.76 -4.91
CA VAL A 189 2.56 -3.03 -3.78
C VAL A 189 1.83 -3.46 -2.51
N THR A 190 2.57 -4.02 -1.56
CA THR A 190 2.04 -4.48 -0.28
C THR A 190 3.09 -4.36 0.83
N ASP A 191 2.62 -4.10 2.05
CA ASP A 191 3.42 -4.00 3.27
C ASP A 191 3.39 -5.28 4.12
N VAL A 192 2.63 -6.32 3.68
CA VAL A 192 2.50 -7.55 4.43
C VAL A 192 3.34 -8.68 3.81
N ASP A 193 3.98 -9.47 4.67
CA ASP A 193 4.79 -10.64 4.30
C ASP A 193 4.05 -11.97 4.54
N ASN A 194 2.77 -11.93 4.90
CA ASN A 194 1.98 -13.10 5.23
C ASN A 194 1.96 -14.11 4.08
N PRO A 195 2.25 -15.40 4.32
CA PRO A 195 2.07 -16.46 3.34
C PRO A 195 0.59 -16.63 2.99
N LEU A 196 0.30 -17.41 1.97
CA LEU A 196 -1.09 -17.62 1.54
C LEU A 196 -1.92 -18.36 2.58
N CYS A 197 -1.40 -19.46 3.11
CA CYS A 197 -2.10 -20.39 4.00
C CYS A 197 -1.35 -20.60 5.32
N GLY A 198 -2.01 -21.30 6.26
CA GLY A 198 -1.50 -21.63 7.58
C GLY A 198 -1.75 -20.54 8.64
N PRO A 199 -1.25 -20.73 9.87
CA PRO A 199 -1.58 -19.86 11.02
C PRO A 199 -1.22 -18.39 10.84
N ALA A 200 -0.21 -18.07 10.03
CA ALA A 200 0.18 -16.72 9.65
C ALA A 200 -0.36 -16.30 8.27
N GLY A 201 -1.20 -17.13 7.65
CA GLY A 201 -1.72 -16.93 6.30
C GLY A 201 -2.95 -16.02 6.23
N ALA A 202 -3.42 -15.82 5.01
CA ALA A 202 -4.50 -14.90 4.67
C ALA A 202 -5.78 -15.15 5.49
N THR A 203 -6.17 -16.41 5.68
CA THR A 203 -7.42 -16.78 6.35
C THR A 203 -7.37 -16.42 7.83
N PHE A 204 -6.35 -16.89 8.53
CA PHE A 204 -6.24 -16.71 9.98
C PHE A 204 -5.99 -15.29 10.41
N VAL A 205 -5.26 -14.51 9.59
CA VAL A 205 -4.86 -13.13 9.94
C VAL A 205 -5.90 -12.11 9.50
N PHE A 206 -6.51 -12.27 8.31
CA PHE A 206 -7.29 -11.19 7.71
C PHE A 206 -8.77 -11.51 7.48
N ALA A 207 -9.19 -12.79 7.38
CA ALA A 207 -10.55 -13.09 6.96
C ALA A 207 -11.61 -12.72 8.02
N GLY A 208 -11.27 -12.78 9.32
CA GLY A 208 -12.18 -12.43 10.41
C GLY A 208 -12.70 -11.00 10.35
N GLN A 209 -11.83 -10.02 10.11
CA GLN A 209 -12.24 -8.61 9.97
C GLN A 209 -13.11 -8.35 8.73
N LYS A 210 -13.07 -9.26 7.74
CA LYS A 210 -13.89 -9.21 6.52
C LYS A 210 -15.24 -9.88 6.69
N GLY A 211 -15.50 -10.52 7.86
CA GLY A 211 -16.78 -11.14 8.20
C GLY A 211 -16.81 -12.67 8.12
N LEU A 212 -15.67 -13.36 7.94
CA LEU A 212 -15.61 -14.81 8.04
C LEU A 212 -15.66 -15.22 9.52
N ALA A 213 -16.51 -16.21 9.84
CA ALA A 213 -16.58 -16.74 11.19
C ALA A 213 -15.34 -17.60 11.50
N SER A 214 -14.81 -17.48 12.73
CA SER A 214 -13.59 -18.22 13.14
C SER A 214 -13.74 -19.74 13.06
N ALA A 215 -14.95 -20.26 13.19
CA ALA A 215 -15.24 -21.69 13.03
C ALA A 215 -15.02 -22.20 11.59
N GLU A 216 -14.96 -21.33 10.59
CA GLU A 216 -14.77 -21.66 9.19
C GLU A 216 -13.30 -21.58 8.75
N PHE A 217 -12.42 -20.97 9.56
CA PHE A 217 -11.03 -20.69 9.19
C PHE A 217 -10.26 -21.92 8.73
N GLU A 218 -10.33 -23.02 9.49
CA GLU A 218 -9.60 -24.26 9.15
C GLU A 218 -10.06 -24.86 7.82
N LEU A 219 -11.38 -24.83 7.55
CA LEU A 219 -11.94 -25.34 6.29
C LEU A 219 -11.51 -24.48 5.10
N VAL A 220 -11.71 -23.18 5.23
CA VAL A 220 -11.40 -22.21 4.15
C VAL A 220 -9.91 -22.20 3.84
N ASP A 221 -9.04 -22.21 4.86
CA ASP A 221 -7.59 -22.28 4.67
C ASP A 221 -7.16 -23.55 3.96
N LYS A 222 -7.74 -24.70 4.33
CA LYS A 222 -7.46 -25.99 3.71
C LYS A 222 -7.95 -26.06 2.26
N GLU A 223 -9.09 -25.47 1.94
CA GLU A 223 -9.59 -25.41 0.56
C GLU A 223 -8.69 -24.52 -0.32
N MET A 224 -8.26 -23.36 0.20
CA MET A 224 -7.28 -22.49 -0.44
C MET A 224 -5.96 -23.22 -0.68
N GLU A 225 -5.45 -23.91 0.35
CA GLU A 225 -4.22 -24.70 0.27
C GLU A 225 -4.33 -25.80 -0.79
N SER A 226 -5.47 -26.52 -0.83
CA SER A 226 -5.72 -27.60 -1.78
C SER A 226 -5.75 -27.09 -3.22
N PHE A 227 -6.40 -25.96 -3.46
CA PHE A 227 -6.42 -25.31 -4.76
C PHE A 227 -5.00 -24.90 -5.20
N TYR A 228 -4.24 -24.24 -4.35
CA TYR A 228 -2.90 -23.80 -4.73
C TYR A 228 -1.87 -24.93 -4.82
N LYS A 229 -2.05 -26.05 -4.10
CA LYS A 229 -1.28 -27.28 -4.35
C LYS A 229 -1.51 -27.83 -5.77
N LEU A 230 -2.72 -27.67 -6.30
CA LEU A 230 -3.03 -28.07 -7.66
C LEU A 230 -2.43 -27.12 -8.71
N VAL A 231 -2.52 -25.82 -8.44
CA VAL A 231 -2.17 -24.76 -9.42
C VAL A 231 -0.68 -24.43 -9.40
N ASN A 232 -0.15 -24.12 -8.23
CA ASN A 232 1.26 -23.76 -8.03
C ASN A 232 1.63 -23.83 -6.54
N PRO A 233 2.18 -24.93 -6.04
CA PRO A 233 2.52 -25.09 -4.63
C PRO A 233 3.53 -24.08 -4.09
N MET A 234 4.37 -23.47 -4.93
CA MET A 234 5.36 -22.48 -4.49
C MET A 234 4.73 -21.19 -3.95
N LEU A 235 3.48 -20.91 -4.32
CA LEU A 235 2.77 -19.73 -3.85
C LEU A 235 2.26 -19.84 -2.41
N LEU A 236 2.22 -21.05 -1.85
CA LEU A 236 1.79 -21.27 -0.48
C LEU A 236 2.72 -20.57 0.52
N ASP A 237 4.04 -20.62 0.27
CA ASP A 237 5.09 -20.09 1.15
C ASP A 237 5.65 -18.75 0.65
N LEU A 238 5.12 -18.23 -0.47
CA LEU A 238 5.60 -16.97 -1.02
C LEU A 238 5.22 -15.81 -0.08
N ALA A 239 6.20 -15.06 0.39
CA ALA A 239 5.99 -13.89 1.23
C ALA A 239 5.08 -12.86 0.52
N GLY A 240 4.03 -12.41 1.20
CA GLY A 240 3.04 -11.49 0.66
C GLY A 240 1.93 -12.13 -0.19
N ALA A 241 1.99 -13.43 -0.49
CA ALA A 241 0.97 -14.13 -1.28
C ALA A 241 -0.44 -14.09 -0.63
N GLY A 242 -0.51 -13.96 0.71
CA GLY A 242 -1.76 -13.81 1.46
C GLY A 242 -2.42 -12.44 1.34
N ALA A 243 -1.72 -11.43 0.80
CA ALA A 243 -2.28 -10.08 0.66
C ALA A 243 -3.57 -10.08 -0.18
N GLY A 244 -4.52 -9.23 0.20
CA GLY A 244 -5.79 -9.12 -0.49
C GLY A 244 -6.71 -10.35 -0.38
N GLY A 245 -6.48 -11.25 0.62
CA GLY A 245 -7.24 -12.51 0.75
C GLY A 245 -6.84 -13.55 -0.32
N GLY A 246 -5.54 -13.59 -0.65
CA GLY A 246 -4.95 -14.43 -1.70
C GLY A 246 -4.98 -13.79 -3.10
N MET A 247 -5.45 -12.55 -3.23
CA MET A 247 -5.40 -11.83 -4.51
C MET A 247 -3.98 -11.75 -5.06
N ALA A 248 -2.99 -11.51 -4.18
CA ALA A 248 -1.60 -11.45 -4.59
C ALA A 248 -1.12 -12.78 -5.21
N ALA A 249 -1.47 -13.92 -4.60
CA ALA A 249 -1.17 -15.23 -5.19
C ALA A 249 -1.84 -15.41 -6.55
N GLY A 250 -3.12 -15.02 -6.69
CA GLY A 250 -3.85 -15.08 -7.96
C GLY A 250 -3.22 -14.23 -9.06
N LEU A 251 -2.82 -12.99 -8.74
CA LEU A 251 -2.18 -12.09 -9.68
C LEU A 251 -0.79 -12.61 -10.10
N VAL A 252 -0.02 -13.18 -9.16
CA VAL A 252 1.26 -13.82 -9.52
C VAL A 252 1.03 -14.99 -10.46
N GLN A 253 0.05 -15.87 -10.16
CA GLN A 253 -0.23 -17.07 -10.93
C GLN A 253 -0.79 -16.79 -12.32
N PHE A 254 -1.84 -15.96 -12.40
CA PHE A 254 -2.64 -15.82 -13.61
C PHE A 254 -2.32 -14.56 -14.42
N ALA A 255 -1.67 -13.58 -13.81
CA ALA A 255 -1.28 -12.35 -14.48
C ALA A 255 0.24 -12.12 -14.53
N GLY A 256 1.06 -13.04 -14.02
CA GLY A 256 2.50 -12.92 -14.02
C GLY A 256 3.03 -11.76 -13.17
N ALA A 257 2.25 -11.31 -12.19
CA ALA A 257 2.59 -10.18 -11.35
C ALA A 257 3.79 -10.47 -10.43
N ARG A 258 4.45 -9.39 -9.97
CA ARG A 258 5.55 -9.46 -9.01
C ARG A 258 5.14 -8.76 -7.72
N ILE A 259 5.34 -9.42 -6.58
CA ILE A 259 5.13 -8.81 -5.28
C ILE A 259 6.35 -7.93 -5.00
N GLN A 260 6.10 -6.64 -4.79
CA GLN A 260 7.10 -5.64 -4.46
C GLN A 260 6.98 -5.25 -2.99
N LYS A 261 8.11 -5.21 -2.30
CA LYS A 261 8.12 -4.76 -0.91
C LYS A 261 8.02 -3.24 -0.84
N GLY A 262 6.93 -2.80 -0.26
CA GLY A 262 6.60 -1.49 0.25
C GLY A 262 7.46 -0.32 -0.21
N ILE A 263 8.18 0.26 0.76
CA ILE A 263 8.85 1.55 0.60
C ILE A 263 9.97 1.56 -0.46
N ASP A 264 10.76 0.49 -0.57
CA ASP A 264 11.89 0.46 -1.52
C ASP A 264 11.41 0.59 -2.97
N PHE A 265 10.34 -0.12 -3.31
CA PHE A 265 9.74 -0.02 -4.64
C PHE A 265 9.21 1.41 -4.91
N VAL A 266 8.54 2.02 -3.94
CA VAL A 266 8.02 3.38 -4.07
C VAL A 266 9.16 4.36 -4.27
N LEU A 267 10.24 4.26 -3.50
CA LEU A 267 11.42 5.12 -3.63
C LEU A 267 12.10 4.99 -5.01
N ASP A 268 12.16 3.76 -5.57
CA ASP A 268 12.67 3.52 -6.91
C ASP A 268 11.82 4.23 -7.99
N GLN A 269 10.49 4.14 -7.89
CA GLN A 269 9.59 4.79 -8.85
C GLN A 269 9.69 6.33 -8.81
N LEU A 270 10.12 6.89 -7.67
CA LEU A 270 10.22 8.35 -7.46
C LEU A 270 11.62 8.92 -7.73
N ASP A 271 12.55 8.11 -8.25
CA ASP A 271 13.97 8.49 -8.47
C ASP A 271 14.58 9.11 -7.20
N PHE A 272 14.27 8.47 -6.04
CA PHE A 272 14.62 9.01 -4.74
C PHE A 272 16.11 9.25 -4.58
N ASP A 273 16.96 8.32 -5.02
CA ASP A 273 18.41 8.39 -4.85
C ASP A 273 19.00 9.63 -5.53
N HIS A 274 18.53 9.97 -6.73
CA HIS A 274 18.94 11.18 -7.42
C HIS A 274 18.41 12.46 -6.76
N ARG A 275 17.22 12.41 -6.18
CA ARG A 275 16.60 13.55 -5.50
C ARG A 275 17.28 13.81 -4.15
N VAL A 276 17.49 12.75 -3.34
CA VAL A 276 18.09 12.87 -2.01
C VAL A 276 19.56 13.30 -2.07
N ALA A 277 20.30 12.92 -3.12
CA ALA A 277 21.70 13.36 -3.29
C ALA A 277 21.89 14.88 -3.38
N LYS A 278 20.82 15.63 -3.62
CA LYS A 278 20.82 17.11 -3.69
C LYS A 278 20.40 17.76 -2.36
N ALA A 279 19.95 16.97 -1.39
CA ALA A 279 19.42 17.49 -0.14
C ALA A 279 20.53 17.83 0.85
N ASP A 280 20.36 18.94 1.55
CA ASP A 280 21.16 19.31 2.74
C ASP A 280 20.52 18.77 4.04
N LEU A 281 19.23 18.45 4.00
CA LEU A 281 18.43 17.92 5.10
C LEU A 281 17.28 17.07 4.56
N VAL A 282 17.04 15.94 5.20
CA VAL A 282 15.84 15.12 4.96
C VAL A 282 14.92 15.21 6.18
N VAL A 283 13.62 15.39 5.93
CA VAL A 283 12.59 15.34 6.97
C VAL A 283 11.64 14.20 6.65
N VAL A 284 11.55 13.24 7.57
CA VAL A 284 10.62 12.11 7.50
C VAL A 284 9.52 12.26 8.56
N GLY A 285 8.48 11.45 8.49
CA GLY A 285 7.42 11.43 9.49
C GLY A 285 6.42 10.33 9.25
N GLU A 286 5.71 9.98 10.30
CA GLU A 286 4.57 9.05 10.28
C GLU A 286 3.62 9.36 11.45
N GLY A 287 2.41 8.80 11.44
CA GLY A 287 1.42 9.06 12.50
C GLY A 287 1.88 8.61 13.88
N ARG A 288 2.55 7.45 13.98
CA ARG A 288 3.13 6.94 15.24
C ARG A 288 4.38 6.13 14.95
N MET A 289 5.48 6.58 15.51
CA MET A 289 6.75 5.86 15.43
C MET A 289 6.91 4.96 16.66
N ASP A 290 7.16 3.67 16.43
CA ASP A 290 7.34 2.62 17.43
C ASP A 290 8.32 1.56 16.94
N ALA A 291 8.54 0.49 17.72
CA ALA A 291 9.46 -0.58 17.34
C ALA A 291 9.09 -1.27 16.01
N GLN A 292 7.81 -1.28 15.62
CA GLN A 292 7.39 -1.82 14.31
C GLN A 292 7.83 -0.93 13.14
N SER A 293 7.90 0.38 13.36
CA SER A 293 8.41 1.34 12.35
C SER A 293 9.85 0.99 11.95
N LEU A 294 10.64 0.43 12.90
CA LEU A 294 12.02 0.02 12.69
C LEU A 294 12.17 -1.20 11.76
N SER A 295 11.10 -1.93 11.50
CA SER A 295 11.08 -3.10 10.62
C SER A 295 11.06 -2.75 9.12
N GLY A 296 11.31 -1.48 8.74
CA GLY A 296 11.43 -1.06 7.34
C GLY A 296 10.23 -0.28 6.80
N LYS A 297 9.43 0.34 7.68
CA LYS A 297 8.40 1.29 7.26
C LYS A 297 9.01 2.57 6.69
N THR A 298 8.16 3.46 6.19
CA THR A 298 8.55 4.66 5.42
C THR A 298 9.73 5.44 6.02
N PRO A 299 9.75 5.85 7.30
CA PRO A 299 10.87 6.65 7.83
C PRO A 299 12.21 5.91 7.79
N ILE A 300 12.21 4.61 8.08
CA ILE A 300 13.41 3.76 8.08
C ILE A 300 13.86 3.42 6.65
N GLY A 301 12.92 3.15 5.75
CA GLY A 301 13.23 2.93 4.33
C GLY A 301 13.92 4.14 3.71
N VAL A 302 13.40 5.35 3.96
CA VAL A 302 14.02 6.62 3.56
C VAL A 302 15.39 6.79 4.20
N ALA A 303 15.51 6.50 5.50
CA ALA A 303 16.77 6.66 6.22
C ALA A 303 17.89 5.75 5.67
N ARG A 304 17.59 4.50 5.36
CA ARG A 304 18.53 3.54 4.77
C ARG A 304 19.00 3.93 3.37
N ARG A 305 18.13 4.56 2.59
CA ARG A 305 18.42 5.04 1.23
C ARG A 305 19.11 6.41 1.19
N THR A 306 19.07 7.16 2.30
CA THR A 306 19.71 8.48 2.39
C THR A 306 21.22 8.33 2.57
N PRO A 307 22.05 8.97 1.73
CA PRO A 307 23.51 8.91 1.87
C PRO A 307 24.00 9.34 3.24
N THR A 308 25.02 8.64 3.76
CA THR A 308 25.66 9.01 5.02
C THR A 308 26.24 10.45 4.93
N GLY A 309 25.90 11.28 5.90
CA GLY A 309 26.31 12.70 5.95
C GLY A 309 25.18 13.67 5.62
N ILE A 310 24.04 13.22 5.08
CA ILE A 310 22.82 14.01 4.98
C ILE A 310 21.98 13.74 6.23
N PRO A 311 21.81 14.74 7.13
CA PRO A 311 21.07 14.54 8.37
C PRO A 311 19.58 14.30 8.11
N ILE A 312 18.98 13.41 8.92
CA ILE A 312 17.55 13.12 8.86
C ILE A 312 16.91 13.51 10.19
N ILE A 313 15.75 14.15 10.12
CA ILE A 313 14.90 14.46 11.26
C ILE A 313 13.54 13.83 11.06
N ALA A 314 13.02 13.15 12.08
CA ALA A 314 11.67 12.64 12.09
C ALA A 314 10.72 13.61 12.83
N ILE A 315 9.54 13.89 12.20
CA ILE A 315 8.46 14.64 12.86
C ILE A 315 7.21 13.75 12.77
N CYS A 316 6.81 13.21 13.93
CA CYS A 316 5.78 12.16 14.01
C CYS A 316 4.56 12.62 14.80
N GLY A 317 3.41 12.03 14.56
CA GLY A 317 2.21 12.27 15.37
C GLY A 317 2.51 12.01 16.85
N SER A 318 3.04 10.83 17.15
CA SER A 318 3.50 10.42 18.49
C SER A 318 4.74 9.53 18.40
N LEU A 319 5.48 9.44 19.52
CA LEU A 319 6.63 8.56 19.70
C LEU A 319 6.32 7.59 20.84
N LYS A 320 6.72 6.34 20.70
CA LYS A 320 6.61 5.32 21.74
C LYS A 320 7.91 5.19 22.52
N ASP A 321 7.79 4.68 23.77
CA ASP A 321 8.93 4.50 24.68
C ASP A 321 9.82 3.31 24.30
N ASP A 322 9.39 2.47 23.34
CA ASP A 322 10.14 1.31 22.83
C ASP A 322 11.09 1.63 21.68
N LEU A 323 11.26 2.91 21.36
CA LEU A 323 12.21 3.38 20.36
C LEU A 323 13.65 3.32 20.87
N PRO A 324 14.65 3.04 20.00
CA PRO A 324 16.04 3.12 20.36
C PRO A 324 16.47 4.59 20.62
N GLU A 325 17.63 4.74 21.24
CA GLU A 325 18.27 6.06 21.35
C GLU A 325 18.68 6.58 19.97
N PHE A 326 18.52 7.87 19.75
CA PHE A 326 18.98 8.55 18.54
C PHE A 326 20.44 9.04 18.70
N PRO A 327 21.27 9.04 17.62
CA PRO A 327 20.91 8.72 16.22
C PRO A 327 20.70 7.22 15.98
N PHE A 328 19.67 6.89 15.20
CA PHE A 328 19.36 5.53 14.78
C PHE A 328 19.08 5.49 13.27
N GLU A 329 19.67 4.52 12.53
CA GLU A 329 19.52 4.38 11.07
C GLU A 329 19.65 5.72 10.31
N ASN A 330 20.63 6.56 10.70
CA ASN A 330 20.86 7.90 10.16
C ASN A 330 19.81 8.97 10.52
N ILE A 331 18.76 8.63 11.28
CA ILE A 331 17.84 9.61 11.87
C ILE A 331 18.50 10.22 13.10
N CYS A 332 18.77 11.53 13.03
CA CYS A 332 19.50 12.24 14.09
C CYS A 332 18.64 12.57 15.31
N ALA A 333 17.35 12.86 15.08
CA ALA A 333 16.40 13.20 16.14
C ALA A 333 14.95 12.97 15.69
N ALA A 334 14.06 12.72 16.64
CA ALA A 334 12.63 12.58 16.41
C ALA A 334 11.82 13.51 17.33
N PHE A 335 10.76 14.10 16.79
CA PHE A 335 9.91 15.08 17.47
C PHE A 335 8.43 14.69 17.34
N PRO A 336 7.69 14.56 18.46
CA PRO A 336 6.24 14.39 18.41
C PRO A 336 5.55 15.74 18.20
N ILE A 337 4.36 15.73 17.55
CA ILE A 337 3.58 16.94 17.34
C ILE A 337 2.55 17.22 18.43
N ILE A 338 2.32 16.28 19.35
CA ILE A 338 1.34 16.44 20.44
C ILE A 338 1.74 17.64 21.32
N ALA A 339 0.82 18.59 21.43
CA ALA A 339 1.06 19.87 22.10
C ALA A 339 0.66 19.88 23.57
N SER A 340 -0.39 19.15 23.89
CA SER A 340 -1.05 19.10 25.19
C SER A 340 -1.76 17.79 25.37
N VAL A 341 -2.11 17.46 26.61
CA VAL A 341 -2.95 16.30 26.90
C VAL A 341 -4.39 16.66 26.55
N GLU A 342 -4.93 16.04 25.52
CA GLU A 342 -6.28 16.27 24.98
C GLU A 342 -6.92 14.91 24.63
N SER A 343 -8.19 14.93 24.24
CA SER A 343 -8.82 13.74 23.67
C SER A 343 -8.15 13.32 22.38
N LEU A 344 -8.24 12.03 22.00
CA LEU A 344 -7.72 11.54 20.73
C LEU A 344 -8.35 12.31 19.56
N GLU A 345 -9.65 12.53 19.60
CA GLU A 345 -10.40 13.26 18.56
C GLU A 345 -9.88 14.68 18.37
N ASP A 346 -9.72 15.44 19.46
CA ASP A 346 -9.17 16.80 19.41
C ASP A 346 -7.72 16.81 18.88
N THR A 347 -6.92 15.82 19.27
CA THR A 347 -5.53 15.67 18.83
C THR A 347 -5.46 15.44 17.33
N LEU A 348 -6.29 14.55 16.78
CA LEU A 348 -6.37 14.24 15.35
C LEU A 348 -6.85 15.46 14.53
N GLN A 349 -7.87 16.19 15.01
CA GLN A 349 -8.38 17.40 14.36
C GLN A 349 -7.34 18.54 14.32
N LYS A 350 -6.44 18.64 15.31
CA LYS A 350 -5.41 19.65 15.40
C LYS A 350 -4.09 19.26 14.75
N ALA A 351 -3.98 18.09 14.15
CA ALA A 351 -2.72 17.51 13.69
C ALA A 351 -1.97 18.43 12.72
N GLU A 352 -2.63 19.02 11.70
CA GLU A 352 -1.98 19.93 10.74
C GLU A 352 -1.40 21.15 11.46
N LYS A 353 -2.17 21.80 12.33
CA LYS A 353 -1.72 22.98 13.10
C LYS A 353 -0.52 22.66 13.98
N ASN A 354 -0.57 21.52 14.66
CA ASN A 354 0.50 21.05 15.54
C ASN A 354 1.76 20.71 14.74
N LEU A 355 1.61 20.06 13.60
CA LEU A 355 2.71 19.71 12.70
C LEU A 355 3.42 20.95 12.15
N VAL A 356 2.67 21.94 11.65
CA VAL A 356 3.25 23.22 11.20
C VAL A 356 4.04 23.89 12.32
N ARG A 357 3.49 23.92 13.55
CA ARG A 357 4.17 24.52 14.71
C ARG A 357 5.46 23.76 15.06
N THR A 358 5.40 22.43 15.15
CA THR A 358 6.60 21.62 15.49
C THR A 358 7.66 21.75 14.42
N ALA A 359 7.29 21.70 13.13
CA ALA A 359 8.21 21.93 12.02
C ALA A 359 8.88 23.32 12.07
N GLU A 360 8.14 24.38 12.42
CA GLU A 360 8.71 25.71 12.62
C GLU A 360 9.71 25.73 13.78
N GLN A 361 9.41 25.09 14.94
CA GLN A 361 10.32 25.06 16.07
C GLN A 361 11.60 24.26 15.76
N VAL A 362 11.48 23.13 15.06
CA VAL A 362 12.64 22.36 14.58
C VAL A 362 13.50 23.21 13.65
N ALA A 363 12.91 23.93 12.70
CA ALA A 363 13.63 24.82 11.80
C ALA A 363 14.37 25.95 12.56
N ARG A 364 13.76 26.53 13.61
CA ARG A 364 14.41 27.54 14.47
C ARG A 364 15.61 26.97 15.21
N ILE A 365 15.53 25.76 15.76
CA ILE A 365 16.65 25.11 16.45
C ILE A 365 17.81 24.89 15.47
N LEU A 366 17.53 24.40 14.23
CA LEU A 366 18.55 24.24 13.21
C LEU A 366 19.21 25.55 12.81
N GLN A 367 18.45 26.65 12.72
CA GLN A 367 18.99 27.98 12.43
C GLN A 367 19.95 28.48 13.53
N LEU A 368 19.62 28.25 14.80
CA LEU A 368 20.48 28.60 15.93
C LEU A 368 21.79 27.81 15.89
N GLY A 369 21.74 26.50 15.64
CA GLY A 369 22.92 25.65 15.53
C GLY A 369 23.86 26.05 14.39
N GLY A 370 23.31 26.54 13.27
CA GLY A 370 24.10 27.08 12.15
C GLY A 370 24.75 28.46 12.42
N GLN A 371 24.23 29.21 13.36
CA GLN A 371 24.73 30.56 13.70
C GLN A 371 25.76 30.59 14.85
N GLN A 372 25.77 29.57 15.70
CA GLN A 372 26.66 29.48 16.84
C GLN A 372 27.59 28.27 16.70
N ARG A 373 28.91 28.56 16.58
CA ARG A 373 29.92 27.57 16.96
C ARG A 373 29.96 27.55 18.48
N TRP A 374 29.34 26.54 19.09
CA TRP A 374 29.56 26.25 20.51
C TRP A 374 31.02 25.82 20.67
N ASN A 375 31.86 26.68 21.25
CA ASN A 375 33.26 26.36 21.58
C ASN A 375 33.31 25.49 22.83
#